data_f5222aa27f0dbad66f55632c32571bd8
#
_entry.id   f5222aa27f0dbad66f55632c32571bd8
#
_cell.length_a   1.000
_cell.length_b   1.000
_cell.length_c   1.000
_cell.angle_alpha   90.00
_cell.angle_beta   90.00
_cell.angle_gamma   90.00
#
_symmetry.space_group_name_H-M   'P 1'
#
loop_
_entity.id
_entity.type
_entity.pdbx_description
1 polymer ?
#
loop_
_entity_poly.entity_id
_entity_poly.type
_entity_poly.pdbx_seq_one_letter_code
_entity_poly.pdbx_strand_id
1 'polypeptide(L)'
;YPEAIGVLNSLILKDSTNTKVLIDLAECYKLTGNSRRAANCYQKAMNLQPENKFFRLQFIRSLLASEDYEEARTACHGWLERDSLSATGYKYLGQAYEGLQDAASAFLSYNIAYRRDSLDAQTVARIAGIFNNNQQFKDAVDVTEVYRLSDTTNIDVNRQNAKAYCMLKEYGTAVKRYESLKELGDRSFLTLYYLGVSHYGDNWFYGAYDNLKEAYQKNPMDVNVLYYLAKASARTSWKKEGVEYMEEAFRIAVLSDSMMVRLYDGLVECYDYAGDTKKEVEALEKLYIYTKKNSILYKIACLYDWKEDEKNAIRYYKKYMATVPEDQRYALDEDGNPVEDRITLYQQAWKRIKKIKEEGFFRGDIPTKSFPVEKKDTLALRHAK
;
A
#
# COMPACT_ATOMS: atom_id res chain seq x y z
N TYR A 1 -34.50 -18.70 -18.39
CA TYR A 1 -33.95 -17.99 -19.56
C TYR A 1 -33.69 -18.90 -20.77
N PRO A 2 -33.20 -20.18 -20.67
CA PRO A 2 -32.94 -21.01 -21.83
C PRO A 2 -34.18 -21.22 -22.71
N GLU A 3 -35.35 -21.45 -22.15
CA GLU A 3 -36.61 -21.60 -22.88
C GLU A 3 -36.97 -20.29 -23.62
N ALA A 4 -36.86 -19.14 -22.95
CA ALA A 4 -37.10 -17.84 -23.56
C ALA A 4 -36.18 -17.60 -24.77
N ILE A 5 -34.87 -17.96 -24.65
CA ILE A 5 -33.92 -17.89 -25.75
C ILE A 5 -34.37 -18.75 -26.94
N GLY A 6 -34.88 -19.96 -26.70
CA GLY A 6 -35.41 -20.84 -27.73
C GLY A 6 -36.58 -20.21 -28.50
N VAL A 7 -37.55 -19.67 -27.78
CA VAL A 7 -38.72 -18.98 -28.36
C VAL A 7 -38.30 -17.74 -29.14
N LEU A 8 -37.47 -16.87 -28.53
CA LEU A 8 -37.01 -15.62 -29.15
C LEU A 8 -36.19 -15.90 -30.43
N ASN A 9 -35.33 -16.92 -30.42
CA ASN A 9 -34.61 -17.34 -31.64
C ASN A 9 -35.60 -17.79 -32.76
N SER A 10 -36.65 -18.52 -32.43
CA SER A 10 -37.65 -18.91 -33.41
C SER A 10 -38.43 -17.71 -33.98
N LEU A 11 -38.64 -16.67 -33.20
CA LEU A 11 -39.25 -15.42 -33.66
C LEU A 11 -38.29 -14.63 -34.57
N ILE A 12 -37.01 -14.57 -34.26
CA ILE A 12 -35.98 -13.90 -35.10
C ILE A 12 -35.80 -14.63 -36.44
N LEU A 13 -35.98 -15.94 -36.48
CA LEU A 13 -35.97 -16.69 -37.75
C LEU A 13 -37.17 -16.32 -38.64
N LYS A 14 -38.31 -15.93 -38.08
CA LYS A 14 -39.50 -15.47 -38.83
C LYS A 14 -39.38 -14.01 -39.25
N ASP A 15 -38.84 -13.15 -38.37
CA ASP A 15 -38.67 -11.72 -38.62
C ASP A 15 -37.33 -11.26 -37.99
N SER A 16 -36.30 -11.25 -38.82
CA SER A 16 -34.93 -10.84 -38.40
C SER A 16 -34.77 -9.33 -38.18
N THR A 17 -35.79 -8.53 -38.53
CA THR A 17 -35.77 -7.08 -38.41
C THR A 17 -36.49 -6.59 -37.17
N ASN A 18 -37.08 -7.46 -36.39
CA ASN A 18 -37.77 -7.09 -35.15
C ASN A 18 -36.81 -6.72 -34.05
N THR A 19 -36.55 -5.41 -33.92
CA THR A 19 -35.62 -4.85 -32.94
C THR A 19 -36.01 -5.15 -31.50
N LYS A 20 -37.30 -5.26 -31.20
CA LYS A 20 -37.78 -5.60 -29.85
C LYS A 20 -37.37 -7.02 -29.47
N VAL A 21 -37.57 -7.98 -30.35
CA VAL A 21 -37.19 -9.38 -30.14
C VAL A 21 -35.65 -9.50 -30.04
N LEU A 22 -34.91 -8.71 -30.84
CA LEU A 22 -33.44 -8.67 -30.74
C LEU A 22 -32.97 -8.18 -29.37
N ILE A 23 -33.63 -7.14 -28.80
CA ILE A 23 -33.31 -6.62 -27.48
C ILE A 23 -33.61 -7.65 -26.39
N ASP A 24 -34.81 -8.24 -26.41
CA ASP A 24 -35.23 -9.23 -25.41
C ASP A 24 -34.29 -10.46 -25.44
N LEU A 25 -33.87 -10.88 -26.63
CA LEU A 25 -32.90 -11.97 -26.82
C LEU A 25 -31.49 -11.58 -26.29
N ALA A 26 -31.05 -10.35 -26.56
CA ALA A 26 -29.77 -9.84 -26.02
C ALA A 26 -29.78 -9.79 -24.48
N GLU A 27 -30.85 -9.33 -23.87
CA GLU A 27 -30.97 -9.31 -22.41
C GLU A 27 -30.99 -10.74 -21.83
N CYS A 28 -31.69 -11.68 -22.46
CA CYS A 28 -31.62 -13.10 -22.06
C CYS A 28 -30.19 -13.66 -22.16
N TYR A 29 -29.44 -13.31 -23.19
CA TYR A 29 -28.05 -13.74 -23.34
C TYR A 29 -27.15 -13.09 -22.26
N LYS A 30 -27.34 -11.82 -21.91
CA LYS A 30 -26.61 -11.15 -20.82
C LYS A 30 -26.86 -11.85 -19.48
N LEU A 31 -28.11 -12.13 -19.18
CA LEU A 31 -28.53 -12.80 -17.93
C LEU A 31 -28.00 -14.25 -17.83
N THR A 32 -27.68 -14.88 -18.94
CA THR A 32 -27.09 -16.23 -19.02
C THR A 32 -25.55 -16.22 -19.19
N GLY A 33 -24.91 -15.04 -19.08
CA GLY A 33 -23.46 -14.89 -19.21
C GLY A 33 -22.93 -14.95 -20.65
N ASN A 34 -23.81 -15.00 -21.68
CA ASN A 34 -23.44 -15.07 -23.08
C ASN A 34 -23.26 -13.68 -23.71
N SER A 35 -22.34 -12.87 -23.16
CA SER A 35 -22.14 -11.46 -23.57
C SER A 35 -21.82 -11.32 -25.06
N ARG A 36 -21.07 -12.25 -25.66
CA ARG A 36 -20.77 -12.24 -27.10
C ARG A 36 -22.03 -12.38 -27.95
N ARG A 37 -22.94 -13.29 -27.58
CA ARG A 37 -24.23 -13.43 -28.30
C ARG A 37 -25.12 -12.21 -28.12
N ALA A 38 -25.09 -11.59 -26.94
CA ALA A 38 -25.78 -10.32 -26.70
C ALA A 38 -25.23 -9.22 -27.62
N ALA A 39 -23.90 -9.10 -27.75
CA ALA A 39 -23.25 -8.16 -28.67
C ALA A 39 -23.75 -8.35 -30.11
N ASN A 40 -23.81 -9.59 -30.61
CA ASN A 40 -24.32 -9.88 -31.96
C ASN A 40 -25.78 -9.44 -32.17
N CYS A 41 -26.63 -9.56 -31.14
CA CYS A 41 -28.02 -9.09 -31.21
C CYS A 41 -28.08 -7.55 -31.26
N TYR A 42 -27.30 -6.87 -30.41
CA TYR A 42 -27.23 -5.42 -30.43
C TYR A 42 -26.58 -4.85 -31.68
N GLN A 43 -25.60 -5.56 -32.29
CA GLN A 43 -25.03 -5.18 -33.56
C GLN A 43 -26.09 -5.22 -34.68
N LYS A 44 -26.92 -6.28 -34.74
CA LYS A 44 -28.02 -6.36 -35.69
C LYS A 44 -29.03 -5.23 -35.48
N ALA A 45 -29.41 -4.97 -34.21
CA ALA A 45 -30.33 -3.88 -33.88
C ALA A 45 -29.74 -2.50 -34.27
N MET A 46 -28.45 -2.29 -34.04
CA MET A 46 -27.73 -1.06 -34.43
C MET A 46 -27.68 -0.89 -35.96
N ASN A 47 -27.50 -1.96 -36.71
CA ASN A 47 -27.51 -1.90 -38.16
C ASN A 47 -28.92 -1.55 -38.74
N LEU A 48 -29.98 -1.95 -38.05
CA LEU A 48 -31.36 -1.58 -38.39
C LEU A 48 -31.69 -0.13 -38.00
N GLN A 49 -31.10 0.39 -36.93
CA GLN A 49 -31.30 1.73 -36.41
C GLN A 49 -29.97 2.41 -36.03
N PRO A 50 -29.17 2.85 -37.02
CA PRO A 50 -27.80 3.34 -36.80
C PRO A 50 -27.71 4.58 -35.86
N GLU A 51 -28.75 5.39 -35.84
CA GLU A 51 -28.81 6.62 -35.01
C GLU A 51 -29.20 6.34 -33.56
N ASN A 52 -29.59 5.12 -33.24
CA ASN A 52 -30.00 4.76 -31.89
C ASN A 52 -28.80 4.59 -30.97
N LYS A 53 -28.53 5.61 -30.16
CA LYS A 53 -27.40 5.65 -29.21
C LYS A 53 -27.46 4.48 -28.19
N PHE A 54 -28.66 4.02 -27.82
CA PHE A 54 -28.83 2.91 -26.89
C PHE A 54 -28.23 1.59 -27.43
N PHE A 55 -28.49 1.25 -28.70
CA PHE A 55 -27.96 0.01 -29.28
C PHE A 55 -26.45 0.03 -29.39
N ARG A 56 -25.90 1.17 -29.79
CA ARG A 56 -24.45 1.38 -29.84
C ARG A 56 -23.80 1.19 -28.47
N LEU A 57 -24.39 1.80 -27.45
CA LEU A 57 -23.93 1.68 -26.07
C LEU A 57 -23.99 0.23 -25.58
N GLN A 58 -25.10 -0.47 -25.78
CA GLN A 58 -25.27 -1.86 -25.34
C GLN A 58 -24.34 -2.82 -26.12
N PHE A 59 -24.12 -2.56 -27.41
CA PHE A 59 -23.15 -3.31 -28.21
C PHE A 59 -21.75 -3.23 -27.60
N ILE A 60 -21.24 -2.01 -27.37
CA ILE A 60 -19.90 -1.80 -26.78
C ILE A 60 -19.82 -2.44 -25.37
N ARG A 61 -20.81 -2.24 -24.54
CA ARG A 61 -20.84 -2.85 -23.18
C ARG A 61 -20.83 -4.39 -23.24
N SER A 62 -21.51 -4.97 -24.20
CA SER A 62 -21.55 -6.43 -24.39
C SER A 62 -20.20 -6.96 -24.90
N LEU A 63 -19.51 -6.20 -25.77
CA LEU A 63 -18.16 -6.54 -26.23
C LEU A 63 -17.14 -6.49 -25.07
N LEU A 64 -17.21 -5.45 -24.25
CA LEU A 64 -16.34 -5.34 -23.07
C LEU A 64 -16.61 -6.47 -22.06
N ALA A 65 -17.87 -6.85 -21.89
CA ALA A 65 -18.25 -7.95 -20.99
C ALA A 65 -17.90 -9.35 -21.55
N SER A 66 -17.66 -9.48 -22.86
CA SER A 66 -17.14 -10.70 -23.49
C SER A 66 -15.62 -10.68 -23.72
N GLU A 67 -14.94 -9.64 -23.21
CA GLU A 67 -13.49 -9.41 -23.35
C GLU A 67 -13.02 -9.23 -24.81
N ASP A 68 -13.94 -8.89 -25.72
CA ASP A 68 -13.65 -8.59 -27.12
C ASP A 68 -13.14 -7.14 -27.28
N TYR A 69 -12.04 -6.82 -26.61
CA TYR A 69 -11.53 -5.44 -26.43
C TYR A 69 -11.14 -4.75 -27.73
N GLU A 70 -10.58 -5.48 -28.71
CA GLU A 70 -10.23 -4.91 -30.02
C GLU A 70 -11.48 -4.47 -30.81
N GLU A 71 -12.53 -5.28 -30.78
CA GLU A 71 -13.80 -4.93 -31.44
C GLU A 71 -14.49 -3.77 -30.69
N ALA A 72 -14.43 -3.78 -29.34
CA ALA A 72 -14.93 -2.68 -28.52
C ALA A 72 -14.21 -1.36 -28.83
N ARG A 73 -12.88 -1.39 -28.95
CA ARG A 73 -12.07 -0.22 -29.34
C ARG A 73 -12.51 0.32 -30.69
N THR A 74 -12.64 -0.56 -31.68
CA THR A 74 -13.07 -0.19 -33.04
C THR A 74 -14.47 0.42 -33.03
N ALA A 75 -15.40 -0.18 -32.27
CA ALA A 75 -16.76 0.35 -32.13
C ALA A 75 -16.78 1.72 -31.44
N CYS A 76 -15.92 1.94 -30.45
CA CYS A 76 -15.75 3.25 -29.78
C CYS A 76 -15.21 4.30 -30.76
N HIS A 77 -14.21 3.97 -31.58
CA HIS A 77 -13.72 4.90 -32.59
C HIS A 77 -14.82 5.27 -33.58
N GLY A 78 -15.57 4.33 -34.12
CA GLY A 78 -16.71 4.60 -35.00
C GLY A 78 -17.83 5.40 -34.30
N TRP A 79 -17.96 5.33 -32.97
CA TRP A 79 -18.83 6.24 -32.22
C TRP A 79 -18.27 7.65 -32.23
N LEU A 80 -16.99 7.80 -31.90
CA LEU A 80 -16.32 9.11 -31.75
C LEU A 80 -16.12 9.85 -33.08
N GLU A 81 -16.08 9.16 -34.21
CA GLU A 81 -16.13 9.76 -35.53
C GLU A 81 -17.45 10.51 -35.79
N ARG A 82 -18.56 10.03 -35.21
CA ARG A 82 -19.89 10.64 -35.32
C ARG A 82 -20.18 11.68 -34.23
N ASP A 83 -19.63 11.44 -33.01
CA ASP A 83 -19.84 12.29 -31.84
C ASP A 83 -18.50 12.40 -31.08
N SER A 84 -17.60 13.24 -31.61
CA SER A 84 -16.27 13.45 -31.06
C SER A 84 -16.26 14.12 -29.67
N LEU A 85 -17.43 14.58 -29.19
CA LEU A 85 -17.56 15.19 -27.87
C LEU A 85 -18.10 14.24 -26.81
N SER A 86 -18.41 12.99 -27.18
CA SER A 86 -19.04 12.02 -26.30
C SER A 86 -18.12 11.60 -25.14
N ALA A 87 -18.37 12.11 -23.92
CA ALA A 87 -17.70 11.63 -22.71
C ALA A 87 -17.85 10.12 -22.53
N THR A 88 -19.07 9.61 -22.78
CA THR A 88 -19.39 8.18 -22.73
C THR A 88 -18.57 7.35 -23.73
N GLY A 89 -18.40 7.85 -24.97
CA GLY A 89 -17.57 7.19 -25.98
C GLY A 89 -16.11 7.06 -25.52
N TYR A 90 -15.54 8.13 -25.00
CA TYR A 90 -14.18 8.12 -24.47
C TYR A 90 -14.05 7.25 -23.21
N LYS A 91 -15.05 7.22 -22.32
CA LYS A 91 -15.06 6.32 -21.16
C LYS A 91 -14.93 4.84 -21.57
N TYR A 92 -15.75 4.40 -22.51
CA TYR A 92 -15.70 3.02 -22.97
C TYR A 92 -14.47 2.71 -23.83
N LEU A 93 -13.96 3.71 -24.56
CA LEU A 93 -12.66 3.58 -25.23
C LEU A 93 -11.53 3.35 -24.22
N GLY A 94 -11.54 4.07 -23.09
CA GLY A 94 -10.61 3.85 -21.99
C GLY A 94 -10.70 2.43 -21.43
N GLN A 95 -11.92 1.90 -21.24
CA GLN A 95 -12.11 0.51 -20.78
C GLN A 95 -11.60 -0.52 -21.80
N ALA A 96 -11.78 -0.27 -23.08
CA ALA A 96 -11.25 -1.15 -24.14
C ALA A 96 -9.71 -1.19 -24.11
N TYR A 97 -9.07 -0.01 -23.96
CA TYR A 97 -7.61 0.06 -23.83
C TYR A 97 -7.09 -0.57 -22.53
N GLU A 98 -7.82 -0.47 -21.40
CA GLU A 98 -7.47 -1.22 -20.18
C GLU A 98 -7.46 -2.73 -20.43
N GLY A 99 -8.47 -3.26 -21.10
CA GLY A 99 -8.55 -4.68 -21.47
C GLY A 99 -7.41 -5.11 -22.41
N LEU A 100 -6.96 -4.22 -23.29
CA LEU A 100 -5.80 -4.42 -24.16
C LEU A 100 -4.46 -4.20 -23.46
N GLN A 101 -4.45 -3.87 -22.19
CA GLN A 101 -3.26 -3.55 -21.38
C GLN A 101 -2.48 -2.31 -21.89
N ASP A 102 -3.11 -1.44 -22.66
CA ASP A 102 -2.56 -0.16 -23.08
C ASP A 102 -2.93 0.93 -22.09
N ALA A 103 -2.17 1.00 -21.02
CA ALA A 103 -2.40 1.94 -19.90
C ALA A 103 -2.31 3.41 -20.33
N ALA A 104 -1.45 3.73 -21.30
CA ALA A 104 -1.28 5.12 -21.78
C ALA A 104 -2.51 5.60 -22.54
N SER A 105 -3.00 4.83 -23.49
CA SER A 105 -4.21 5.15 -24.26
C SER A 105 -5.46 5.11 -23.38
N ALA A 106 -5.53 4.20 -22.40
CA ALA A 106 -6.61 4.15 -21.42
C ALA A 106 -6.65 5.46 -20.60
N PHE A 107 -5.51 5.90 -20.05
CA PHE A 107 -5.41 7.15 -19.31
C PHE A 107 -5.83 8.37 -20.14
N LEU A 108 -5.32 8.49 -21.37
CA LEU A 108 -5.69 9.58 -22.26
C LEU A 108 -7.20 9.62 -22.53
N SER A 109 -7.80 8.46 -22.79
CA SER A 109 -9.23 8.35 -23.06
C SER A 109 -10.07 8.75 -21.83
N TYR A 110 -9.71 8.23 -20.63
CA TYR A 110 -10.39 8.64 -19.39
C TYR A 110 -10.19 10.12 -19.06
N ASN A 111 -9.01 10.69 -19.33
CA ASN A 111 -8.78 12.12 -19.11
C ASN A 111 -9.65 12.99 -20.01
N ILE A 112 -9.84 12.59 -21.28
CA ILE A 112 -10.77 13.28 -22.18
C ILE A 112 -12.22 13.13 -21.67
N ALA A 113 -12.61 11.92 -21.26
CA ALA A 113 -13.95 11.68 -20.68
C ALA A 113 -14.19 12.54 -19.44
N TYR A 114 -13.25 12.60 -18.50
CA TYR A 114 -13.30 13.41 -17.30
C TYR A 114 -13.43 14.91 -17.59
N ARG A 115 -12.65 15.42 -18.55
CA ARG A 115 -12.75 16.85 -18.95
C ARG A 115 -14.10 17.21 -19.57
N ARG A 116 -14.81 16.23 -20.14
CA ARG A 116 -16.16 16.41 -20.72
C ARG A 116 -17.25 16.24 -19.68
N ASP A 117 -17.05 15.33 -18.74
CA ASP A 117 -17.98 15.03 -17.64
C ASP A 117 -17.18 14.62 -16.40
N SER A 118 -16.93 15.59 -15.53
CA SER A 118 -16.21 15.39 -14.27
C SER A 118 -17.08 14.80 -13.17
N LEU A 119 -18.36 14.58 -13.44
CA LEU A 119 -19.34 14.00 -12.50
C LEU A 119 -19.74 12.56 -12.85
N ASP A 120 -19.16 11.96 -13.91
CA ASP A 120 -19.34 10.54 -14.16
C ASP A 120 -18.49 9.71 -13.17
N ALA A 121 -19.13 9.15 -12.16
CA ALA A 121 -18.49 8.41 -11.08
C ALA A 121 -17.52 7.32 -11.56
N GLN A 122 -17.89 6.59 -12.62
CA GLN A 122 -17.07 5.52 -13.17
C GLN A 122 -15.76 6.06 -13.77
N THR A 123 -15.82 7.15 -14.52
CA THR A 123 -14.63 7.82 -15.08
C THR A 123 -13.73 8.34 -13.97
N VAL A 124 -14.32 9.03 -12.96
CA VAL A 124 -13.57 9.58 -11.82
C VAL A 124 -12.89 8.46 -11.04
N ALA A 125 -13.58 7.38 -10.73
CA ALA A 125 -12.99 6.24 -10.01
C ALA A 125 -11.83 5.59 -10.80
N ARG A 126 -11.97 5.46 -12.13
CA ARG A 126 -10.91 4.89 -12.99
C ARG A 126 -9.69 5.78 -13.06
N ILE A 127 -9.85 7.08 -13.34
CA ILE A 127 -8.72 7.99 -13.42
C ILE A 127 -8.01 8.14 -12.07
N ALA A 128 -8.76 8.23 -10.97
CA ALA A 128 -8.19 8.24 -9.63
C ALA A 128 -7.46 6.93 -9.28
N GLY A 129 -7.98 5.79 -9.76
CA GLY A 129 -7.30 4.50 -9.63
C GLY A 129 -5.95 4.48 -10.36
N ILE A 130 -5.89 5.02 -11.58
CA ILE A 130 -4.65 5.15 -12.35
C ILE A 130 -3.66 6.07 -11.61
N PHE A 131 -4.09 7.22 -11.12
CA PHE A 131 -3.25 8.12 -10.33
C PHE A 131 -2.71 7.43 -9.05
N ASN A 132 -3.55 6.71 -8.32
CA ASN A 132 -3.15 5.95 -7.15
C ASN A 132 -2.10 4.86 -7.47
N ASN A 133 -2.24 4.16 -8.57
CA ASN A 133 -1.31 3.11 -8.99
C ASN A 133 0.04 3.70 -9.44
N ASN A 134 0.03 4.90 -10.01
CA ASN A 134 1.23 5.65 -10.40
C ASN A 134 1.82 6.49 -9.25
N GLN A 135 1.34 6.32 -8.02
CA GLN A 135 1.76 7.08 -6.84
C GLN A 135 1.52 8.61 -6.93
N GLN A 136 0.64 9.03 -7.82
CA GLN A 136 0.20 10.41 -7.99
C GLN A 136 -1.01 10.70 -7.07
N PHE A 137 -0.80 10.52 -5.76
CA PHE A 137 -1.88 10.52 -4.78
C PHE A 137 -2.60 11.87 -4.66
N LYS A 138 -1.89 12.99 -4.86
CA LYS A 138 -2.51 14.32 -4.86
C LYS A 138 -3.48 14.50 -6.02
N ASP A 139 -3.08 14.08 -7.22
CA ASP A 139 -3.97 14.13 -8.39
C ASP A 139 -5.21 13.25 -8.20
N ALA A 140 -5.05 12.09 -7.53
CA ALA A 140 -6.19 11.24 -7.17
C ALA A 140 -7.15 11.92 -6.18
N VAL A 141 -6.62 12.66 -5.18
CA VAL A 141 -7.43 13.46 -4.27
C VAL A 141 -8.17 14.55 -5.03
N ASP A 142 -7.47 15.32 -5.87
CA ASP A 142 -8.05 16.46 -6.57
C ASP A 142 -9.25 16.05 -7.44
N VAL A 143 -9.11 15.01 -8.26
CA VAL A 143 -10.22 14.56 -9.13
C VAL A 143 -11.39 13.98 -8.35
N THR A 144 -11.11 13.31 -7.24
CA THR A 144 -12.17 12.70 -6.41
C THR A 144 -12.87 13.73 -5.52
N GLU A 145 -12.18 14.74 -4.99
CA GLU A 145 -12.83 15.81 -4.22
C GLU A 145 -13.72 16.68 -5.09
N VAL A 146 -13.37 16.95 -6.36
CA VAL A 146 -14.27 17.64 -7.31
C VAL A 146 -15.59 16.88 -7.45
N TYR A 147 -15.55 15.57 -7.64
CA TYR A 147 -16.75 14.73 -7.70
C TYR A 147 -17.55 14.77 -6.38
N ARG A 148 -16.85 14.69 -5.24
CA ARG A 148 -17.44 14.64 -3.90
C ARG A 148 -18.19 15.92 -3.50
N LEU A 149 -17.95 17.04 -4.17
CA LEU A 149 -18.79 18.25 -3.99
C LEU A 149 -20.26 18.01 -4.37
N SER A 150 -20.53 17.05 -5.26
CA SER A 150 -21.88 16.71 -5.72
C SER A 150 -22.44 15.42 -5.12
N ASP A 151 -21.59 14.41 -4.92
CA ASP A 151 -21.99 13.11 -4.37
C ASP A 151 -20.89 12.51 -3.47
N THR A 152 -21.20 12.39 -2.19
CA THR A 152 -20.32 11.81 -1.17
C THR A 152 -20.61 10.32 -0.90
N THR A 153 -21.55 9.71 -1.62
CA THR A 153 -22.04 8.34 -1.32
C THR A 153 -21.49 7.29 -2.28
N ASN A 154 -20.90 7.68 -3.40
CA ASN A 154 -20.37 6.73 -4.37
C ASN A 154 -19.20 5.94 -3.79
N ILE A 155 -19.38 4.63 -3.65
CA ILE A 155 -18.40 3.74 -3.00
C ILE A 155 -17.07 3.70 -3.76
N ASP A 156 -17.09 3.60 -5.10
CA ASP A 156 -15.88 3.43 -5.89
C ASP A 156 -15.00 4.68 -5.88
N VAL A 157 -15.61 5.87 -6.01
CA VAL A 157 -14.91 7.15 -5.92
C VAL A 157 -14.34 7.35 -4.50
N ASN A 158 -15.16 7.10 -3.48
CA ASN A 158 -14.73 7.25 -2.08
C ASN A 158 -13.59 6.30 -1.72
N ARG A 159 -13.58 5.07 -2.26
CA ARG A 159 -12.51 4.10 -2.03
C ARG A 159 -11.18 4.61 -2.60
N GLN A 160 -11.19 5.21 -3.80
CA GLN A 160 -10.00 5.80 -4.40
C GLN A 160 -9.51 7.03 -3.62
N ASN A 161 -10.45 7.89 -3.21
CA ASN A 161 -10.16 9.07 -2.38
C ASN A 161 -9.53 8.68 -1.04
N ALA A 162 -10.13 7.75 -0.31
CA ALA A 162 -9.63 7.26 0.96
C ALA A 162 -8.24 6.61 0.83
N LYS A 163 -8.01 5.82 -0.24
CA LYS A 163 -6.69 5.22 -0.53
C LYS A 163 -5.63 6.30 -0.75
N ALA A 164 -5.95 7.34 -1.52
CA ALA A 164 -5.03 8.43 -1.79
C ALA A 164 -4.61 9.16 -0.49
N TYR A 165 -5.55 9.50 0.38
CA TYR A 165 -5.25 10.10 1.70
C TYR A 165 -4.41 9.18 2.59
N CYS A 166 -4.71 7.88 2.62
CA CYS A 166 -3.91 6.91 3.36
C CYS A 166 -2.46 6.87 2.87
N MET A 167 -2.26 6.89 1.55
CA MET A 167 -0.93 6.86 0.93
C MET A 167 -0.16 8.18 1.09
N LEU A 168 -0.86 9.32 1.19
CA LEU A 168 -0.29 10.62 1.57
C LEU A 168 0.03 10.71 3.07
N LYS A 169 -0.31 9.68 3.85
CA LYS A 169 -0.18 9.65 5.31
C LYS A 169 -1.07 10.67 6.04
N GLU A 170 -2.10 11.16 5.39
CA GLU A 170 -3.16 11.97 5.98
C GLU A 170 -4.18 11.06 6.67
N TYR A 171 -3.69 10.32 7.68
CA TYR A 171 -4.41 9.20 8.27
C TYR A 171 -5.75 9.60 8.91
N GLY A 172 -5.82 10.73 9.60
CA GLY A 172 -7.07 11.19 10.19
C GLY A 172 -8.18 11.46 9.15
N THR A 173 -7.82 11.98 7.95
CA THR A 173 -8.76 12.14 6.84
C THR A 173 -9.11 10.78 6.24
N ALA A 174 -8.12 9.92 6.02
CA ALA A 174 -8.33 8.57 5.49
C ALA A 174 -9.28 7.75 6.38
N VAL A 175 -9.11 7.79 7.70
CA VAL A 175 -10.02 7.14 8.68
C VAL A 175 -11.46 7.59 8.45
N LYS A 176 -11.72 8.90 8.44
CA LYS A 176 -13.08 9.43 8.23
C LYS A 176 -13.69 8.95 6.92
N ARG A 177 -12.90 8.91 5.84
CA ARG A 177 -13.36 8.43 4.52
C ARG A 177 -13.69 6.94 4.53
N TYR A 178 -12.83 6.11 5.15
CA TYR A 178 -13.06 4.66 5.25
C TYR A 178 -14.20 4.30 6.22
N GLU A 179 -14.36 5.04 7.32
CA GLU A 179 -15.50 4.86 8.21
C GLU A 179 -16.82 5.17 7.49
N SER A 180 -16.88 6.27 6.72
CA SER A 180 -18.04 6.55 5.87
C SER A 180 -18.34 5.45 4.86
N LEU A 181 -17.30 4.85 4.23
CA LEU A 181 -17.47 3.68 3.36
C LEU A 181 -18.08 2.49 4.11
N LYS A 182 -17.62 2.24 5.33
CA LYS A 182 -18.13 1.17 6.19
C LYS A 182 -19.60 1.40 6.59
N GLU A 183 -19.97 2.66 6.86
CA GLU A 183 -21.37 3.06 7.11
C GLU A 183 -22.25 2.86 5.87
N LEU A 184 -21.72 3.09 4.66
CA LEU A 184 -22.39 2.80 3.38
C LEU A 184 -22.47 1.30 3.06
N GLY A 185 -21.95 0.44 3.95
CA GLY A 185 -21.99 -1.01 3.81
C GLY A 185 -20.78 -1.63 3.12
N ASP A 186 -19.76 -0.84 2.74
CA ASP A 186 -18.54 -1.38 2.15
C ASP A 186 -17.62 -1.97 3.22
N ARG A 187 -17.78 -3.27 3.47
CA ARG A 187 -16.91 -4.09 4.31
C ARG A 187 -16.01 -5.00 3.46
N SER A 188 -15.58 -4.52 2.29
CA SER A 188 -14.63 -5.26 1.45
C SER A 188 -13.28 -5.40 2.14
N PHE A 189 -12.50 -6.40 1.70
CA PHE A 189 -11.15 -6.64 2.20
C PHE A 189 -10.28 -5.37 2.14
N LEU A 190 -10.30 -4.66 1.01
CA LEU A 190 -9.48 -3.46 0.80
C LEU A 190 -9.89 -2.31 1.74
N THR A 191 -11.20 -2.11 1.93
CA THR A 191 -11.71 -1.07 2.84
C THR A 191 -11.28 -1.33 4.27
N LEU A 192 -11.42 -2.55 4.76
CA LEU A 192 -11.02 -2.94 6.11
C LEU A 192 -9.49 -2.88 6.30
N TYR A 193 -8.74 -3.35 5.32
CA TYR A 193 -7.27 -3.29 5.35
C TYR A 193 -6.76 -1.86 5.45
N TYR A 194 -7.17 -0.98 4.54
CA TYR A 194 -6.69 0.40 4.54
C TYR A 194 -7.25 1.23 5.71
N LEU A 195 -8.45 0.93 6.20
CA LEU A 195 -8.96 1.53 7.44
C LEU A 195 -8.07 1.14 8.62
N GLY A 196 -7.73 -0.14 8.73
CA GLY A 196 -6.83 -0.60 9.78
C GLY A 196 -5.43 0.01 9.69
N VAL A 197 -4.87 0.12 8.47
CA VAL A 197 -3.58 0.81 8.23
C VAL A 197 -3.67 2.30 8.61
N SER A 198 -4.78 2.96 8.27
CA SER A 198 -5.00 4.37 8.59
C SER A 198 -5.12 4.58 10.10
N HIS A 199 -5.86 3.73 10.81
CA HIS A 199 -5.90 3.77 12.29
C HIS A 199 -4.53 3.52 12.91
N TYR A 200 -3.75 2.60 12.35
CA TYR A 200 -2.38 2.36 12.83
C TYR A 200 -1.50 3.62 12.65
N GLY A 201 -1.60 4.27 11.49
CA GLY A 201 -0.89 5.51 11.21
C GLY A 201 -1.34 6.70 12.05
N ASP A 202 -2.61 6.73 12.47
CA ASP A 202 -3.21 7.72 13.36
C ASP A 202 -3.03 7.39 14.86
N ASN A 203 -2.25 6.34 15.17
CA ASN A 203 -1.95 5.84 16.51
C ASN A 203 -3.17 5.29 17.30
N TRP A 204 -4.27 5.00 16.64
CA TRP A 204 -5.39 4.30 17.28
C TRP A 204 -5.31 2.78 17.08
N PHE A 205 -4.44 2.15 17.87
CA PHE A 205 -4.04 0.74 17.68
C PHE A 205 -5.18 -0.27 17.92
N TYR A 206 -6.13 0.02 18.81
CA TYR A 206 -7.31 -0.83 19.00
C TYR A 206 -8.21 -0.84 17.76
N GLY A 207 -8.51 0.33 17.18
CA GLY A 207 -9.25 0.41 15.92
C GLY A 207 -8.50 -0.24 14.75
N ALA A 208 -7.17 -0.11 14.72
CA ALA A 208 -6.34 -0.81 13.75
C ALA A 208 -6.48 -2.33 13.90
N TYR A 209 -6.35 -2.86 15.12
CA TYR A 209 -6.49 -4.29 15.40
C TYR A 209 -7.85 -4.83 14.94
N ASP A 210 -8.94 -4.18 15.32
CA ASP A 210 -10.30 -4.65 15.01
C ASP A 210 -10.53 -4.76 13.50
N ASN A 211 -10.17 -3.71 12.74
CA ASN A 211 -10.37 -3.71 11.29
C ASN A 211 -9.41 -4.65 10.55
N LEU A 212 -8.15 -4.74 11.00
CA LEU A 212 -7.18 -5.68 10.41
C LEU A 212 -7.51 -7.14 10.75
N LYS A 213 -8.07 -7.41 11.93
CA LYS A 213 -8.56 -8.74 12.30
C LYS A 213 -9.70 -9.19 11.40
N GLU A 214 -10.64 -8.28 11.10
CA GLU A 214 -11.73 -8.55 10.15
C GLU A 214 -11.19 -8.74 8.72
N ALA A 215 -10.21 -7.94 8.28
CA ALA A 215 -9.53 -8.13 7.00
C ALA A 215 -8.81 -9.48 6.92
N TYR A 216 -8.12 -9.89 7.98
CA TYR A 216 -7.46 -11.20 8.10
C TYR A 216 -8.46 -12.35 7.95
N GLN A 217 -9.65 -12.26 8.53
CA GLN A 217 -10.69 -13.28 8.36
C GLN A 217 -11.12 -13.46 6.91
N LYS A 218 -11.04 -12.40 6.09
CA LYS A 218 -11.37 -12.45 4.66
C LYS A 218 -10.24 -13.01 3.80
N ASN A 219 -9.00 -12.72 4.16
CA ASN A 219 -7.81 -13.23 3.47
C ASN A 219 -6.66 -13.48 4.46
N PRO A 220 -6.61 -14.68 5.06
CA PRO A 220 -5.59 -15.02 6.05
C PRO A 220 -4.17 -15.12 5.48
N MET A 221 -4.04 -15.23 4.15
CA MET A 221 -2.75 -15.42 3.48
C MET A 221 -2.10 -14.11 3.03
N ASP A 222 -2.71 -12.94 3.35
CA ASP A 222 -2.14 -11.65 2.97
C ASP A 222 -1.07 -11.20 3.98
N VAL A 223 0.18 -11.21 3.53
CA VAL A 223 1.35 -10.84 4.34
C VAL A 223 1.27 -9.41 4.87
N ASN A 224 0.66 -8.48 4.12
CA ASN A 224 0.55 -7.08 4.54
C ASN A 224 -0.47 -6.94 5.67
N VAL A 225 -1.58 -7.67 5.61
CA VAL A 225 -2.56 -7.72 6.71
C VAL A 225 -1.91 -8.27 7.97
N LEU A 226 -1.24 -9.42 7.86
CA LEU A 226 -0.53 -10.05 8.99
C LEU A 226 0.51 -9.10 9.59
N TYR A 227 1.28 -8.40 8.76
CA TYR A 227 2.28 -7.44 9.21
C TYR A 227 1.67 -6.30 10.04
N TYR A 228 0.62 -5.63 9.53
CA TYR A 228 -0.01 -4.53 10.26
C TYR A 228 -0.83 -5.01 11.46
N LEU A 229 -1.48 -6.18 11.36
CA LEU A 229 -2.19 -6.80 12.47
C LEU A 229 -1.23 -7.15 13.62
N ALA A 230 -0.07 -7.73 13.31
CA ALA A 230 0.98 -8.01 14.27
C ALA A 230 1.44 -6.75 15.00
N LYS A 231 1.73 -5.69 14.26
CA LYS A 231 2.18 -4.42 14.82
C LYS A 231 1.10 -3.73 15.67
N ALA A 232 -0.16 -3.77 15.23
CA ALA A 232 -1.28 -3.25 16.00
C ALA A 232 -1.48 -4.05 17.29
N SER A 233 -1.46 -5.39 17.20
CA SER A 233 -1.57 -6.29 18.35
C SER A 233 -0.47 -6.03 19.37
N ALA A 234 0.78 -5.88 18.95
CA ALA A 234 1.92 -5.60 19.81
C ALA A 234 1.74 -4.33 20.66
N ARG A 235 1.06 -3.32 20.12
CA ARG A 235 0.80 -2.03 20.78
C ARG A 235 -0.50 -2.01 21.61
N THR A 236 -1.18 -3.15 21.72
CA THR A 236 -2.42 -3.31 22.49
C THR A 236 -2.24 -4.36 23.58
N SER A 237 -3.33 -4.93 24.10
CA SER A 237 -3.31 -6.02 25.08
C SER A 237 -2.90 -7.38 24.48
N TRP A 238 -2.91 -7.53 23.15
CA TRP A 238 -2.69 -8.79 22.43
C TRP A 238 -1.23 -8.94 21.95
N LYS A 239 -0.26 -8.58 22.80
CA LYS A 239 1.18 -8.55 22.46
C LYS A 239 1.72 -9.90 21.99
N LYS A 240 1.29 -10.99 22.62
CA LYS A 240 1.70 -12.36 22.24
C LYS A 240 1.16 -12.76 20.87
N GLU A 241 -0.12 -12.45 20.60
CA GLU A 241 -0.72 -12.67 19.29
C GLU A 241 0.03 -11.86 18.20
N GLY A 242 0.52 -10.66 18.53
CA GLY A 242 1.33 -9.86 17.61
C GLY A 242 2.59 -10.60 17.14
N VAL A 243 3.27 -11.31 18.03
CA VAL A 243 4.41 -12.16 17.66
C VAL A 243 3.96 -13.30 16.74
N GLU A 244 2.87 -13.99 17.09
CA GLU A 244 2.34 -15.13 16.33
C GLU A 244 1.97 -14.73 14.90
N TYR A 245 1.27 -13.59 14.72
CA TYR A 245 0.94 -13.07 13.38
C TYR A 245 2.17 -12.68 12.57
N MET A 246 3.22 -12.13 13.21
CA MET A 246 4.43 -11.79 12.50
C MET A 246 5.21 -13.03 12.07
N GLU A 247 5.29 -14.05 12.95
CA GLU A 247 5.89 -15.34 12.61
C GLU A 247 5.11 -16.06 11.50
N GLU A 248 3.78 -15.91 11.47
CA GLU A 248 2.94 -16.41 10.37
C GLU A 248 3.22 -15.68 9.06
N ALA A 249 3.38 -14.36 9.09
CA ALA A 249 3.76 -13.58 7.92
C ALA A 249 5.09 -14.07 7.31
N PHE A 250 6.07 -14.44 8.15
CA PHE A 250 7.32 -15.03 7.68
C PHE A 250 7.13 -16.38 6.99
N ARG A 251 6.23 -17.22 7.48
CA ARG A 251 5.96 -18.55 6.90
C ARG A 251 5.33 -18.46 5.52
N ILE A 252 4.54 -17.39 5.27
CA ILE A 252 3.78 -17.20 4.03
C ILE A 252 4.57 -16.40 3.01
N ALA A 253 5.42 -15.47 3.47
CA ALA A 253 6.11 -14.52 2.60
C ALA A 253 7.01 -15.20 1.58
N VAL A 254 6.93 -14.78 0.31
CA VAL A 254 7.96 -15.07 -0.69
C VAL A 254 9.16 -14.18 -0.39
N LEU A 255 10.32 -14.80 -0.10
CA LEU A 255 11.47 -14.15 0.48
C LEU A 255 12.25 -13.32 -0.56
N SER A 256 11.99 -12.01 -0.62
CA SER A 256 12.89 -11.01 -1.18
C SER A 256 13.62 -10.27 -0.04
N ASP A 257 14.81 -9.73 -0.30
CA ASP A 257 15.58 -9.00 0.72
C ASP A 257 14.78 -7.83 1.30
N SER A 258 14.03 -7.10 0.47
CA SER A 258 13.17 -6.00 0.94
C SER A 258 12.04 -6.47 1.86
N MET A 259 11.45 -7.63 1.57
CA MET A 259 10.43 -8.23 2.41
C MET A 259 11.04 -8.72 3.73
N MET A 260 12.23 -9.33 3.69
CA MET A 260 12.96 -9.77 4.89
C MET A 260 13.29 -8.59 5.82
N VAL A 261 13.77 -7.47 5.27
CA VAL A 261 14.01 -6.24 6.04
C VAL A 261 12.74 -5.79 6.75
N ARG A 262 11.61 -5.72 6.02
CA ARG A 262 10.32 -5.30 6.57
C ARG A 262 9.82 -6.21 7.68
N LEU A 263 9.90 -7.53 7.47
CA LEU A 263 9.42 -8.51 8.45
C LEU A 263 10.31 -8.56 9.70
N TYR A 264 11.64 -8.51 9.56
CA TYR A 264 12.53 -8.43 10.74
C TYR A 264 12.34 -7.13 11.51
N ASP A 265 12.13 -5.99 10.84
CA ASP A 265 11.78 -4.74 11.52
C ASP A 265 10.47 -4.87 12.33
N GLY A 266 9.46 -5.52 11.74
CA GLY A 266 8.21 -5.84 12.44
C GLY A 266 8.40 -6.79 13.63
N LEU A 267 9.24 -7.83 13.49
CA LEU A 267 9.56 -8.73 14.61
C LEU A 267 10.26 -8.01 15.75
N VAL A 268 11.22 -7.13 15.46
CA VAL A 268 11.89 -6.30 16.46
C VAL A 268 10.86 -5.52 17.27
N GLU A 269 9.90 -4.88 16.60
CA GLU A 269 8.84 -4.14 17.28
C GLU A 269 7.95 -5.05 18.12
N CYS A 270 7.54 -6.21 17.60
CA CYS A 270 6.69 -7.16 18.31
C CYS A 270 7.38 -7.73 19.57
N TYR A 271 8.66 -8.10 19.45
CA TYR A 271 9.42 -8.65 20.59
C TYR A 271 9.74 -7.57 21.64
N ASP A 272 10.00 -6.33 21.22
CA ASP A 272 10.18 -5.18 22.14
C ASP A 272 8.91 -5.01 23.01
N TYR A 273 7.72 -4.89 22.38
CA TYR A 273 6.46 -4.77 23.13
C TYR A 273 6.10 -6.01 23.93
N ALA A 274 6.49 -7.20 23.50
CA ALA A 274 6.31 -8.46 24.26
C ALA A 274 7.28 -8.58 25.43
N GLY A 275 8.37 -7.79 25.46
CA GLY A 275 9.41 -7.83 26.47
C GLY A 275 10.40 -9.00 26.30
N ASP A 276 10.41 -9.65 25.12
CA ASP A 276 11.33 -10.75 24.80
C ASP A 276 12.63 -10.19 24.20
N THR A 277 13.46 -9.62 25.06
CA THR A 277 14.73 -9.00 24.66
C THR A 277 15.67 -9.96 23.94
N LYS A 278 15.65 -11.26 24.26
CA LYS A 278 16.53 -12.24 23.61
C LYS A 278 16.15 -12.40 22.13
N LYS A 279 14.88 -12.62 21.84
CA LYS A 279 14.38 -12.71 20.47
C LYS A 279 14.46 -11.39 19.72
N GLU A 280 14.28 -10.25 20.41
CA GLU A 280 14.49 -8.91 19.82
C GLU A 280 15.93 -8.76 19.32
N VAL A 281 16.93 -9.14 20.11
CA VAL A 281 18.34 -9.11 19.70
C VAL A 281 18.59 -10.03 18.51
N GLU A 282 18.06 -11.26 18.52
CA GLU A 282 18.19 -12.19 17.39
C GLU A 282 17.58 -11.59 16.10
N ALA A 283 16.42 -10.94 16.20
CA ALA A 283 15.77 -10.28 15.07
C ALA A 283 16.60 -9.06 14.58
N LEU A 284 17.17 -8.25 15.48
CA LEU A 284 18.07 -7.14 15.15
C LEU A 284 19.35 -7.61 14.46
N GLU A 285 19.94 -8.72 14.90
CA GLU A 285 21.11 -9.31 14.24
C GLU A 285 20.80 -9.71 12.79
N LYS A 286 19.65 -10.34 12.56
CA LYS A 286 19.17 -10.65 11.20
C LYS A 286 18.91 -9.40 10.38
N LEU A 287 18.25 -8.41 10.95
CA LEU A 287 18.00 -7.12 10.28
C LEU A 287 19.30 -6.42 9.89
N TYR A 288 20.34 -6.51 10.73
CA TYR A 288 21.67 -5.97 10.42
C TYR A 288 22.32 -6.67 9.22
N ILE A 289 22.11 -7.99 9.05
CA ILE A 289 22.66 -8.73 7.91
C ILE A 289 22.15 -8.17 6.58
N TYR A 290 20.88 -7.80 6.50
CA TYR A 290 20.24 -7.27 5.29
C TYR A 290 20.48 -5.78 5.08
N THR A 291 20.49 -4.97 6.16
CA THR A 291 20.52 -3.50 6.04
C THR A 291 21.92 -2.90 6.16
N LYS A 292 22.83 -3.59 6.86
CA LYS A 292 24.18 -3.08 7.25
C LYS A 292 24.15 -1.73 7.99
N LYS A 293 22.98 -1.33 8.53
CA LYS A 293 22.84 -0.08 9.27
C LYS A 293 23.54 -0.20 10.64
N ASN A 294 24.60 0.57 10.84
CA ASN A 294 25.40 0.55 12.09
C ASN A 294 24.60 0.92 13.34
N SER A 295 23.56 1.77 13.23
CA SER A 295 22.67 2.12 14.33
C SER A 295 21.99 0.90 14.98
N ILE A 296 21.82 -0.19 14.25
CA ILE A 296 21.27 -1.46 14.79
C ILE A 296 22.22 -2.06 15.82
N LEU A 297 23.54 -2.05 15.55
CA LEU A 297 24.54 -2.53 16.50
C LEU A 297 24.54 -1.72 17.79
N TYR A 298 24.31 -0.40 17.67
CA TYR A 298 24.15 0.47 18.84
C TYR A 298 22.90 0.11 19.65
N LYS A 299 21.76 -0.10 18.97
CA LYS A 299 20.51 -0.55 19.64
C LYS A 299 20.70 -1.87 20.38
N ILE A 300 21.36 -2.85 19.77
CA ILE A 300 21.67 -4.14 20.43
C ILE A 300 22.55 -3.90 21.67
N ALA A 301 23.55 -3.03 21.59
CA ALA A 301 24.39 -2.70 22.75
C ALA A 301 23.57 -2.11 23.88
N CYS A 302 22.66 -1.18 23.59
CA CYS A 302 21.76 -0.59 24.59
C CYS A 302 20.85 -1.63 25.25
N LEU A 303 20.34 -2.61 24.50
CA LEU A 303 19.50 -3.68 25.05
C LEU A 303 20.27 -4.55 26.05
N TYR A 304 21.50 -4.95 25.72
CA TYR A 304 22.35 -5.68 26.64
C TYR A 304 22.74 -4.84 27.87
N ASP A 305 23.01 -3.56 27.67
CA ASP A 305 23.31 -2.62 28.74
C ASP A 305 22.15 -2.47 29.73
N TRP A 306 20.92 -2.31 29.20
CA TRP A 306 19.71 -2.26 30.01
C TRP A 306 19.44 -3.57 30.80
N LYS A 307 19.86 -4.72 30.25
CA LYS A 307 19.80 -6.03 30.93
C LYS A 307 21.00 -6.28 31.86
N GLU A 308 21.86 -5.32 32.04
CA GLU A 308 23.09 -5.43 32.86
C GLU A 308 24.07 -6.53 32.37
N ASP A 309 23.92 -6.97 31.09
CA ASP A 309 24.90 -7.86 30.44
C ASP A 309 26.07 -7.00 29.86
N GLU A 310 26.91 -6.55 30.76
CA GLU A 310 28.04 -5.65 30.48
C GLU A 310 28.99 -6.21 29.41
N LYS A 311 29.23 -7.53 29.43
CA LYS A 311 30.13 -8.19 28.48
C LYS A 311 29.62 -8.06 27.05
N ASN A 312 28.34 -8.35 26.82
CA ASN A 312 27.73 -8.23 25.52
C ASN A 312 27.50 -6.77 25.15
N ALA A 313 27.11 -5.89 26.07
CA ALA A 313 26.99 -4.46 25.84
C ALA A 313 28.31 -3.87 25.30
N ILE A 314 29.44 -4.11 25.98
CA ILE A 314 30.77 -3.65 25.54
C ILE A 314 31.12 -4.23 24.16
N ARG A 315 30.83 -5.50 23.92
CA ARG A 315 31.10 -6.16 22.65
C ARG A 315 30.37 -5.49 21.49
N TYR A 316 29.09 -5.16 21.65
CA TYR A 316 28.29 -4.53 20.59
C TYR A 316 28.56 -3.03 20.44
N TYR A 317 28.83 -2.29 21.53
CA TYR A 317 29.32 -0.90 21.44
C TYR A 317 30.63 -0.85 20.64
N LYS A 318 31.57 -1.75 20.89
CA LYS A 318 32.82 -1.84 20.09
C LYS A 318 32.56 -2.19 18.63
N LYS A 319 31.68 -3.16 18.35
CA LYS A 319 31.28 -3.49 16.98
C LYS A 319 30.72 -2.26 16.27
N TYR A 320 29.81 -1.53 16.93
CA TYR A 320 29.25 -0.28 16.41
C TYR A 320 30.35 0.74 16.11
N MET A 321 31.20 1.02 17.06
CA MET A 321 32.30 2.01 16.92
C MET A 321 33.23 1.66 15.76
N ALA A 322 33.50 0.38 15.52
CA ALA A 322 34.34 -0.08 14.41
C ALA A 322 33.70 0.16 13.02
N THR A 323 32.39 0.31 12.93
CA THR A 323 31.66 0.58 11.68
C THR A 323 31.46 2.05 11.38
N VAL A 324 31.74 2.95 12.36
CA VAL A 324 31.53 4.39 12.19
C VAL A 324 32.73 5.02 11.47
N PRO A 325 32.52 5.65 10.29
CA PRO A 325 33.57 6.39 9.59
C PRO A 325 34.19 7.50 10.43
N GLU A 326 35.44 7.86 10.15
CA GLU A 326 36.17 8.83 10.97
C GLU A 326 35.53 10.22 11.01
N ASP A 327 35.01 10.65 9.89
CA ASP A 327 34.29 11.93 9.71
C ASP A 327 32.96 12.01 10.47
N GLN A 328 32.40 10.87 10.89
CA GLN A 328 31.15 10.77 11.64
C GLN A 328 31.33 10.52 13.15
N ARG A 329 32.57 10.39 13.61
CA ARG A 329 32.84 10.11 15.03
C ARG A 329 32.60 11.30 15.94
N TYR A 330 32.77 12.50 15.42
CA TYR A 330 32.60 13.75 16.15
C TYR A 330 31.62 14.64 15.41
N ALA A 331 30.84 15.44 16.14
CA ALA A 331 30.04 16.50 15.53
C ALA A 331 30.96 17.63 15.11
N LEU A 332 30.87 18.06 13.86
CA LEU A 332 31.64 19.15 13.30
C LEU A 332 30.71 20.33 12.98
N ASP A 333 31.23 21.57 13.08
CA ASP A 333 30.58 22.78 12.56
C ASP A 333 30.78 22.94 11.04
N GLU A 334 30.29 24.03 10.46
CA GLU A 334 30.43 24.33 9.01
C GLU A 334 31.89 24.50 8.58
N ASP A 335 32.78 24.83 9.51
CA ASP A 335 34.21 25.03 9.30
C ASP A 335 35.02 23.75 9.57
N GLY A 336 34.36 22.64 9.96
CA GLY A 336 34.99 21.36 10.23
C GLY A 336 35.60 21.23 11.64
N ASN A 337 35.28 22.12 12.58
CA ASN A 337 35.77 22.04 13.95
C ASN A 337 34.82 21.22 14.82
N PRO A 338 35.33 20.46 15.83
CA PRO A 338 34.47 19.71 16.76
C PRO A 338 33.55 20.62 17.56
N VAL A 339 32.24 20.32 17.57
CA VAL A 339 31.22 21.02 18.34
C VAL A 339 31.05 20.34 19.68
N GLU A 340 31.28 21.05 20.77
CA GLU A 340 31.22 20.49 22.14
C GLU A 340 29.78 20.18 22.60
N ASP A 341 28.80 20.95 22.12
CA ASP A 341 27.39 20.82 22.51
C ASP A 341 26.63 19.68 21.84
N ARG A 342 27.21 19.03 20.85
CA ARG A 342 26.61 17.90 20.13
C ARG A 342 27.41 16.63 20.34
N ILE A 343 26.80 15.67 21.04
CA ILE A 343 27.42 14.37 21.32
C ILE A 343 26.92 13.34 20.31
N THR A 344 27.81 12.76 19.52
CA THR A 344 27.46 11.68 18.59
C THR A 344 27.20 10.35 19.30
N LEU A 345 26.50 9.41 18.63
CA LEU A 345 26.33 8.06 19.16
C LEU A 345 27.68 7.34 19.37
N TYR A 346 28.70 7.67 18.57
CA TYR A 346 30.06 7.15 18.77
C TYR A 346 30.64 7.61 20.12
N GLN A 347 30.55 8.89 20.41
CA GLN A 347 31.01 9.45 21.68
C GLN A 347 30.21 8.93 22.89
N GLN A 348 28.90 8.72 22.71
CA GLN A 348 28.04 8.11 23.73
C GLN A 348 28.46 6.65 24.01
N ALA A 349 28.69 5.84 22.96
CA ALA A 349 29.17 4.47 23.09
C ALA A 349 30.51 4.42 23.82
N TRP A 350 31.45 5.30 23.47
CA TRP A 350 32.76 5.38 24.13
C TRP A 350 32.63 5.73 25.63
N LYS A 351 31.86 6.77 25.95
CA LYS A 351 31.61 7.17 27.35
C LYS A 351 30.96 6.04 28.14
N ARG A 352 29.98 5.33 27.53
CA ARG A 352 29.29 4.24 28.22
C ARG A 352 30.20 3.03 28.46
N ILE A 353 31.04 2.64 27.51
CA ILE A 353 32.06 1.58 27.71
C ILE A 353 33.00 1.98 28.86
N LYS A 354 33.46 3.23 28.92
CA LYS A 354 34.33 3.71 29.99
C LYS A 354 33.62 3.55 31.35
N LYS A 355 32.37 4.01 31.43
CA LYS A 355 31.57 3.96 32.66
C LYS A 355 31.32 2.52 33.12
N ILE A 356 30.93 1.60 32.21
CA ILE A 356 30.73 0.18 32.56
C ILE A 356 32.01 -0.43 33.14
N LYS A 357 33.18 -0.13 32.56
CA LYS A 357 34.45 -0.63 33.06
C LYS A 357 34.83 -0.06 34.44
N GLU A 358 34.54 1.21 34.66
CA GLU A 358 34.75 1.86 35.97
C GLU A 358 33.85 1.25 37.06
N GLU A 359 32.56 1.04 36.75
CA GLU A 359 31.59 0.40 37.63
C GLU A 359 32.03 -1.05 37.98
N GLY A 360 32.47 -1.84 36.96
CA GLY A 360 32.99 -3.19 37.16
C GLY A 360 34.29 -3.23 37.98
N PHE A 361 35.16 -2.23 37.83
CA PHE A 361 36.36 -2.09 38.66
C PHE A 361 36.00 -1.84 40.14
N PHE A 362 35.07 -0.95 40.41
CA PHE A 362 34.63 -0.65 41.79
C PHE A 362 33.89 -1.82 42.44
N ARG A 363 33.27 -2.72 41.66
CA ARG A 363 32.68 -3.97 42.15
C ARG A 363 33.70 -5.10 42.33
N GLY A 364 34.95 -4.92 41.91
CA GLY A 364 35.99 -5.95 41.97
C GLY A 364 35.96 -6.97 40.85
N ASP A 365 35.10 -6.79 39.83
CA ASP A 365 34.92 -7.75 38.74
C ASP A 365 36.01 -7.66 37.66
N ILE A 366 36.77 -6.52 37.62
CA ILE A 366 37.79 -6.25 36.62
C ILE A 366 39.15 -6.04 37.31
N PRO A 367 40.21 -6.79 36.97
CA PRO A 367 41.56 -6.60 37.54
C PRO A 367 42.19 -5.27 37.11
N THR A 368 42.92 -4.66 38.03
CA THR A 368 43.58 -3.34 37.90
C THR A 368 44.46 -3.13 36.64
N LYS A 369 44.86 -4.20 35.98
CA LYS A 369 45.72 -4.15 34.78
C LYS A 369 44.99 -3.85 33.46
N SER A 370 43.70 -3.67 33.47
CA SER A 370 42.86 -3.55 32.23
C SER A 370 42.45 -2.12 31.86
N PHE A 371 42.90 -1.10 32.60
CA PHE A 371 42.75 0.31 32.20
C PHE A 371 43.79 0.66 31.14
N PRO A 372 43.40 0.99 29.89
CA PRO A 372 44.36 1.58 28.97
C PRO A 372 44.77 2.95 29.54
N VAL A 373 46.05 3.13 29.79
CA VAL A 373 46.61 4.47 29.98
C VAL A 373 46.18 5.31 28.76
N GLU A 374 45.52 6.44 29.00
CA GLU A 374 45.15 7.38 27.94
C GLU A 374 46.43 7.72 27.13
N LYS A 375 46.55 7.18 25.93
CA LYS A 375 47.25 7.92 24.90
C LYS A 375 46.34 9.14 24.64
N LYS A 376 46.74 10.30 25.18
CA LYS A 376 46.15 11.59 24.80
C LYS A 376 46.03 11.57 23.27
N ASP A 377 44.82 11.64 22.77
CA ASP A 377 44.58 11.78 21.33
C ASP A 377 45.23 13.14 20.95
N THR A 378 46.43 13.06 20.40
CA THR A 378 47.21 14.20 19.97
C THR A 378 46.64 14.89 18.75
N LEU A 379 45.47 14.48 18.28
CA LEU A 379 44.78 15.12 17.17
C LEU A 379 44.06 16.42 17.61
N ALA A 380 43.65 16.54 18.86
CA ALA A 380 43.02 17.77 19.36
C ALA A 380 43.99 18.96 19.60
N LEU A 381 45.31 18.70 19.52
CA LEU A 381 46.35 19.74 19.78
C LEU A 381 47.14 20.15 18.51
N ARG A 382 46.79 19.67 17.33
CA ARG A 382 47.48 20.05 16.09
C ARG A 382 46.85 21.22 15.34
N HIS A 383 45.72 21.71 15.74
CA HIS A 383 45.06 22.90 15.14
C HIS A 383 44.97 24.12 16.04
N ALA A 384 45.71 24.15 17.15
CA ALA A 384 45.91 25.35 17.91
C ALA A 384 47.36 25.83 17.76
N LYS A 385 47.72 26.31 16.59
CA LYS A 385 48.80 27.26 16.30
C LYS A 385 48.53 27.97 15.00
#